data_4cd9d41da9f71461f05480994d6755b6
#
_entry.id   4cd9d41da9f71461f05480994d6755b6
#
_cell.length_a   1.000
_cell.length_b   1.000
_cell.length_c   1.000
_cell.angle_alpha   90.00
_cell.angle_beta   90.00
_cell.angle_gamma   90.00
#
_symmetry.space_group_name_H-M   'P 1'
#
loop_
_entity.id
_entity.type
_entity.pdbx_description
1 polymer ?
#
loop_
_entity_poly.entity_id
_entity_poly.type
_entity_poly.pdbx_seq_one_letter_code
_entity_poly.pdbx_strand_id
1 'polypeptide(L)'
;MTRAQAENRAQETRKHIFVINGAPAFLNLMRDLFQDERFNVTTTNFVPRSFEQIEALRPDALIVDVVVGQQAGWELLERLNEAAATTGIPVLVVSTSSALLDRAREQADRYGTHRYLAKPFDLGEVVQIMQEMIGEA
;
A
#
# COMPACT_ATOMS: atom_id res chain seq x y z
N MET A 1 -2.77 29.79 -16.82
CA MET A 1 -3.07 28.78 -15.79
C MET A 1 -3.36 29.47 -14.46
N THR A 2 -4.49 29.17 -13.82
CA THR A 2 -4.80 29.67 -12.50
C THR A 2 -4.03 28.89 -11.44
N ARG A 3 -3.96 29.46 -10.22
CA ARG A 3 -3.36 28.77 -9.06
C ARG A 3 -4.05 27.44 -8.78
N ALA A 4 -5.40 27.41 -8.83
CA ALA A 4 -6.16 26.18 -8.60
C ALA A 4 -5.85 25.10 -9.65
N GLN A 5 -5.68 25.47 -10.92
CA GLN A 5 -5.31 24.55 -11.99
C GLN A 5 -3.90 24.00 -11.78
N ALA A 6 -2.95 24.83 -11.33
CA ALA A 6 -1.59 24.41 -11.04
C ALA A 6 -1.56 23.44 -9.85
N GLU A 7 -2.33 23.71 -8.80
CA GLU A 7 -2.46 22.84 -7.63
C GLU A 7 -3.06 21.48 -8.01
N ASN A 8 -4.13 21.46 -8.81
CA ASN A 8 -4.73 20.22 -9.31
C ASN A 8 -3.75 19.39 -10.13
N ARG A 9 -3.01 20.05 -11.01
CA ARG A 9 -2.01 19.38 -11.85
C ARG A 9 -0.89 18.77 -10.99
N ALA A 10 -0.45 19.47 -9.94
CA ALA A 10 0.54 18.96 -9.01
C ALA A 10 0.04 17.73 -8.27
N GLN A 11 -1.23 17.72 -7.84
CA GLN A 11 -1.84 16.56 -7.19
C GLN A 11 -1.96 15.37 -8.14
N GLU A 12 -2.35 15.59 -9.39
CA GLU A 12 -2.49 14.53 -10.39
C GLU A 12 -1.16 13.85 -10.70
N THR A 13 -0.04 14.58 -10.60
CA THR A 13 1.29 14.01 -10.88
C THR A 13 1.94 13.37 -9.66
N ARG A 14 1.38 13.55 -8.46
CA ARG A 14 1.92 12.93 -7.24
C ARG A 14 1.76 11.43 -7.27
N LYS A 15 2.72 10.73 -6.67
CA LYS A 15 2.62 9.28 -6.50
C LYS A 15 1.45 8.95 -5.58
N HIS A 16 0.77 7.86 -5.88
CA HIS A 16 -0.43 7.42 -5.19
C HIS A 16 -0.16 6.16 -4.39
N ILE A 17 -0.45 6.20 -3.09
CA ILE A 17 -0.33 5.07 -2.18
C ILE A 17 -1.73 4.63 -1.75
N PHE A 18 -2.02 3.34 -1.86
CA PHE A 18 -3.29 2.76 -1.44
C PHE A 18 -3.03 1.90 -0.20
N VAL A 19 -3.70 2.25 0.91
CA VAL A 19 -3.48 1.60 2.21
C VAL A 19 -4.71 0.77 2.59
N ILE A 20 -4.47 -0.50 2.90
CA ILE A 20 -5.53 -1.44 3.28
C ILE A 20 -5.23 -1.98 4.67
N ASN A 21 -6.13 -1.68 5.62
CA ASN A 21 -6.00 -2.12 7.01
C ASN A 21 -7.37 -2.12 7.67
N GLY A 22 -7.62 -3.08 8.55
CA GLY A 22 -8.89 -3.16 9.28
C GLY A 22 -9.08 -2.13 10.38
N ALA A 23 -8.04 -1.42 10.80
CA ALA A 23 -8.09 -0.47 11.90
C ALA A 23 -8.20 0.97 11.41
N PRO A 24 -9.32 1.68 11.65
CA PRO A 24 -9.50 3.07 11.20
C PRO A 24 -8.42 4.02 11.69
N ALA A 25 -7.95 3.86 12.92
CA ALA A 25 -6.88 4.70 13.48
C ALA A 25 -5.59 4.59 12.67
N PHE A 26 -5.22 3.38 12.25
CA PHE A 26 -4.05 3.14 11.41
C PHE A 26 -4.21 3.79 10.03
N LEU A 27 -5.39 3.65 9.43
CA LEU A 27 -5.69 4.26 8.13
C LEU A 27 -5.56 5.79 8.18
N ASN A 28 -6.11 6.42 9.22
CA ASN A 28 -6.02 7.86 9.40
C ASN A 28 -4.57 8.31 9.60
N LEU A 29 -3.80 7.56 10.39
CA LEU A 29 -2.39 7.86 10.63
C LEU A 29 -1.58 7.80 9.32
N MET A 30 -1.79 6.75 8.52
CA MET A 30 -1.09 6.60 7.25
C MET A 30 -1.50 7.68 6.25
N ARG A 31 -2.78 8.05 6.22
CA ARG A 31 -3.25 9.14 5.37
C ARG A 31 -2.54 10.44 5.71
N ASP A 32 -2.53 10.81 6.99
CA ASP A 32 -1.91 12.06 7.43
C ASP A 32 -0.41 12.06 7.16
N LEU A 33 0.25 10.96 7.48
CA LEU A 33 1.69 10.81 7.27
C LEU A 33 2.09 11.02 5.80
N PHE A 34 1.44 10.31 4.89
CA PHE A 34 1.81 10.36 3.49
C PHE A 34 1.34 11.64 2.80
N GLN A 35 0.23 12.22 3.23
CA GLN A 35 -0.19 13.54 2.73
C GLN A 35 0.82 14.62 3.11
N ASP A 36 1.37 14.57 4.32
CA ASP A 36 2.44 15.48 4.75
C ASP A 36 3.70 15.32 3.88
N GLU A 37 3.96 14.12 3.39
CA GLU A 37 5.06 13.80 2.48
C GLU A 37 4.68 14.02 1.00
N ARG A 38 3.53 14.62 0.75
CA ARG A 38 3.03 15.00 -0.58
C ARG A 38 2.64 13.85 -1.50
N PHE A 39 2.31 12.70 -0.93
CA PHE A 39 1.70 11.61 -1.69
C PHE A 39 0.19 11.80 -1.77
N ASN A 40 -0.42 11.29 -2.83
CA ASN A 40 -1.85 11.04 -2.86
C ASN A 40 -2.12 9.72 -2.13
N VAL A 41 -3.15 9.68 -1.29
CA VAL A 41 -3.42 8.51 -0.45
C VAL A 41 -4.89 8.13 -0.54
N THR A 42 -5.14 6.86 -0.80
CA THR A 42 -6.46 6.25 -0.65
C THR A 42 -6.38 5.20 0.45
N THR A 43 -7.36 5.18 1.33
CA THR A 43 -7.41 4.21 2.43
C THR A 43 -8.70 3.42 2.35
N THR A 44 -8.63 2.14 2.70
CA THR A 44 -9.81 1.28 2.80
C THR A 44 -9.60 0.19 3.85
N ASN A 45 -10.68 -0.31 4.43
CA ASN A 45 -10.62 -1.54 5.20
C ASN A 45 -10.80 -2.74 4.23
N PHE A 46 -10.67 -3.97 4.74
CA PHE A 46 -10.79 -5.17 3.91
C PHE A 46 -12.24 -5.36 3.46
N VAL A 47 -12.65 -4.59 2.46
CA VAL A 47 -13.96 -4.75 1.83
C VAL A 47 -13.85 -5.63 0.58
N PRO A 48 -14.92 -6.34 0.20
CA PRO A 48 -14.86 -7.25 -0.95
C PRO A 48 -14.43 -6.59 -2.26
N ARG A 49 -14.59 -5.28 -2.39
CA ARG A 49 -14.27 -4.54 -3.61
C ARG A 49 -12.88 -3.91 -3.64
N SER A 50 -12.02 -4.21 -2.64
CA SER A 50 -10.68 -3.61 -2.60
C SER A 50 -9.86 -3.92 -3.84
N PHE A 51 -9.93 -5.14 -4.35
CA PHE A 51 -9.22 -5.52 -5.58
C PHE A 51 -9.67 -4.68 -6.77
N GLU A 52 -10.96 -4.54 -6.97
CA GLU A 52 -11.51 -3.76 -8.08
C GLU A 52 -11.15 -2.29 -7.97
N GLN A 53 -11.12 -1.75 -6.76
CA GLN A 53 -10.67 -0.38 -6.52
C GLN A 53 -9.20 -0.19 -6.91
N ILE A 54 -8.33 -1.13 -6.52
CA ILE A 54 -6.91 -1.09 -6.87
C ILE A 54 -6.73 -1.18 -8.37
N GLU A 55 -7.44 -2.08 -9.03
CA GLU A 55 -7.40 -2.25 -10.47
C GLU A 55 -7.82 -0.97 -11.20
N ALA A 56 -8.88 -0.31 -10.71
CA ALA A 56 -9.38 0.94 -11.29
C ALA A 56 -8.47 2.13 -11.05
N LEU A 57 -7.94 2.27 -9.83
CA LEU A 57 -7.12 3.41 -9.42
C LEU A 57 -5.67 3.32 -9.88
N ARG A 58 -5.16 2.12 -10.06
CA ARG A 58 -3.76 1.86 -10.43
C ARG A 58 -2.76 2.65 -9.57
N PRO A 59 -2.76 2.45 -8.25
CA PRO A 59 -1.83 3.17 -7.39
C PRO A 59 -0.38 2.81 -7.71
N ASP A 60 0.54 3.67 -7.32
CA ASP A 60 1.96 3.42 -7.51
C ASP A 60 2.50 2.40 -6.51
N ALA A 61 1.90 2.32 -5.32
CA ALA A 61 2.24 1.33 -4.31
C ALA A 61 1.05 1.00 -3.42
N LEU A 62 1.14 -0.15 -2.77
CA LEU A 62 0.14 -0.62 -1.81
C LEU A 62 0.80 -0.85 -0.45
N ILE A 63 0.04 -0.62 0.62
CA ILE A 63 0.37 -1.10 1.95
C ILE A 63 -0.75 -2.04 2.37
N VAL A 64 -0.43 -3.30 2.62
CA VAL A 64 -1.40 -4.34 2.98
C VAL A 64 -1.03 -4.95 4.33
N ASP A 65 -1.97 -4.92 5.27
CA ASP A 65 -1.81 -5.56 6.57
C ASP A 65 -2.34 -7.00 6.52
N VAL A 66 -1.49 -7.95 6.92
CA VAL A 66 -1.91 -9.36 7.04
C VAL A 66 -1.97 -9.72 8.52
N VAL A 67 -3.08 -10.28 8.93
CA VAL A 67 -3.41 -10.55 10.34
C VAL A 67 -3.66 -12.03 10.56
N VAL A 68 -3.11 -12.57 11.66
CA VAL A 68 -3.31 -13.96 12.05
C VAL A 68 -4.81 -14.26 12.21
N GLY A 69 -5.27 -15.34 11.61
CA GLY A 69 -6.68 -15.75 11.68
C GLY A 69 -7.62 -15.00 10.76
N GLN A 70 -7.11 -14.06 9.97
CA GLN A 70 -7.92 -13.34 8.98
C GLN A 70 -7.39 -13.63 7.57
N GLN A 71 -8.27 -14.13 6.72
CA GLN A 71 -7.93 -14.54 5.36
C GLN A 71 -7.97 -13.39 4.34
N ALA A 72 -8.72 -12.33 4.64
CA ALA A 72 -9.00 -11.27 3.65
C ALA A 72 -7.74 -10.61 3.08
N GLY A 73 -6.78 -10.24 3.93
CA GLY A 73 -5.51 -9.64 3.47
C GLY A 73 -4.67 -10.60 2.66
N TRP A 74 -4.64 -11.86 3.09
CA TRP A 74 -3.90 -12.91 2.41
C TRP A 74 -4.48 -13.21 1.02
N GLU A 75 -5.80 -13.36 0.94
CA GLU A 75 -6.50 -13.59 -0.33
C GLU A 75 -6.29 -12.43 -1.29
N LEU A 76 -6.31 -11.19 -0.77
CA LEU A 76 -6.04 -10.01 -1.57
C LEU A 76 -4.63 -10.05 -2.16
N LEU A 77 -3.61 -10.38 -1.35
CA LEU A 77 -2.23 -10.51 -1.83
C LEU A 77 -2.10 -11.54 -2.94
N GLU A 78 -2.73 -12.70 -2.76
CA GLU A 78 -2.72 -13.76 -3.77
C GLU A 78 -3.35 -13.27 -5.08
N ARG A 79 -4.50 -12.62 -4.97
CA ARG A 79 -5.22 -12.10 -6.14
C ARG A 79 -4.43 -11.00 -6.87
N LEU A 80 -3.79 -10.10 -6.12
CA LEU A 80 -2.94 -9.06 -6.69
C LEU A 80 -1.76 -9.65 -7.47
N ASN A 81 -1.15 -10.70 -6.92
CA ASN A 81 -0.01 -11.36 -7.55
C ASN A 81 -0.39 -12.14 -8.80
N GLU A 82 -1.61 -12.68 -8.87
CA GLU A 82 -2.08 -13.49 -9.98
C GLU A 82 -2.61 -12.65 -11.15
N ALA A 83 -3.13 -11.46 -10.87
CA ALA A 83 -3.75 -10.63 -11.90
C ALA A 83 -2.70 -9.83 -12.67
N ALA A 84 -2.74 -9.90 -14.00
CA ALA A 84 -1.78 -9.17 -14.85
C ALA A 84 -1.83 -7.66 -14.66
N ALA A 85 -3.00 -7.11 -14.36
CA ALA A 85 -3.18 -5.66 -14.19
C ALA A 85 -2.55 -5.14 -12.89
N THR A 86 -2.31 -5.99 -11.90
CA THR A 86 -1.86 -5.59 -10.55
C THR A 86 -0.52 -6.19 -10.14
N THR A 87 -0.05 -7.21 -10.82
CA THR A 87 1.17 -7.95 -10.42
C THR A 87 2.43 -7.10 -10.40
N GLY A 88 2.48 -6.02 -11.16
CA GLY A 88 3.61 -5.10 -11.19
C GLY A 88 3.57 -3.99 -10.14
N ILE A 89 2.50 -3.88 -9.37
CA ILE A 89 2.38 -2.82 -8.35
C ILE A 89 3.20 -3.22 -7.11
N PRO A 90 4.17 -2.41 -6.67
CA PRO A 90 4.95 -2.71 -5.46
C PRO A 90 4.05 -2.74 -4.22
N VAL A 91 4.26 -3.71 -3.34
CA VAL A 91 3.47 -3.88 -2.12
C VAL A 91 4.38 -3.89 -0.90
N LEU A 92 4.05 -3.07 0.09
CA LEU A 92 4.61 -3.20 1.43
C LEU A 92 3.65 -4.03 2.27
N VAL A 93 4.08 -5.21 2.66
CA VAL A 93 3.30 -6.11 3.53
C VAL A 93 3.69 -5.84 4.97
N VAL A 94 2.72 -5.50 5.80
CA VAL A 94 2.93 -5.26 7.23
C VAL A 94 2.18 -6.29 8.06
N SER A 95 2.76 -6.69 9.18
CA SER A 95 2.11 -7.65 10.09
C SER A 95 2.77 -7.64 11.47
N THR A 96 2.01 -8.00 12.48
CA THR A 96 2.55 -8.33 13.80
C THR A 96 3.11 -9.74 13.85
N SER A 97 2.85 -10.57 12.84
CA SER A 97 3.29 -11.96 12.77
C SER A 97 4.49 -12.14 11.86
N SER A 98 5.65 -12.51 12.42
CA SER A 98 6.83 -12.84 11.63
C SER A 98 6.61 -14.05 10.73
N ALA A 99 5.82 -15.02 11.18
CA ALA A 99 5.49 -16.21 10.38
C ALA A 99 4.71 -15.85 9.12
N LEU A 100 3.74 -14.93 9.22
CA LEU A 100 2.99 -14.46 8.05
C LEU A 100 3.88 -13.66 7.10
N LEU A 101 4.80 -12.84 7.61
CA LEU A 101 5.74 -12.10 6.78
C LEU A 101 6.68 -13.05 6.03
N ASP A 102 7.17 -14.08 6.69
CA ASP A 102 8.03 -15.09 6.05
C ASP A 102 7.28 -15.83 4.93
N ARG A 103 6.03 -16.20 5.20
CA ARG A 103 5.17 -16.84 4.20
C ARG A 103 4.92 -15.92 3.00
N ALA A 104 4.70 -14.64 3.24
CA ALA A 104 4.53 -13.66 2.17
C ALA A 104 5.79 -13.51 1.32
N ARG A 105 6.97 -13.50 1.97
CA ARG A 105 8.26 -13.46 1.26
C ARG A 105 8.46 -14.66 0.34
N GLU A 106 8.12 -15.85 0.81
CA GLU A 106 8.25 -17.08 0.02
C GLU A 106 7.43 -17.01 -1.26
N GLN A 107 6.22 -16.45 -1.19
CA GLN A 107 5.35 -16.29 -2.36
C GLN A 107 5.79 -15.13 -3.25
N ALA A 108 6.23 -14.03 -2.66
CA ALA A 108 6.58 -12.83 -3.41
C ALA A 108 7.90 -12.95 -4.17
N ASP A 109 8.78 -13.87 -3.81
CA ASP A 109 10.00 -14.14 -4.56
C ASP A 109 9.73 -14.45 -6.04
N ARG A 110 8.53 -14.92 -6.33
CA ARG A 110 8.08 -15.15 -7.71
C ARG A 110 7.80 -13.87 -8.48
N TYR A 111 7.51 -12.77 -7.77
CA TYR A 111 7.00 -11.53 -8.37
C TYR A 111 7.95 -10.33 -8.18
N GLY A 112 8.89 -10.42 -7.26
CA GLY A 112 10.07 -9.54 -7.14
C GLY A 112 9.85 -8.10 -6.73
N THR A 113 8.62 -7.66 -6.36
CA THR A 113 8.33 -6.24 -6.13
C THR A 113 7.87 -5.90 -4.71
N HIS A 114 7.92 -6.87 -3.80
CA HIS A 114 7.36 -6.69 -2.47
C HIS A 114 8.42 -6.39 -1.42
N ARG A 115 8.04 -5.60 -0.41
CA ARG A 115 8.81 -5.33 0.79
C ARG A 115 7.98 -5.72 2.00
N TYR A 116 8.63 -5.89 3.17
CA TYR A 116 8.00 -6.44 4.37
C TYR A 116 8.44 -5.66 5.58
N LEU A 117 7.51 -5.38 6.49
CA LEU A 117 7.79 -4.62 7.71
C LEU A 117 6.98 -5.18 8.88
N ALA A 118 7.68 -5.54 9.96
CA ALA A 118 7.05 -6.02 11.17
C ALA A 118 6.51 -4.86 12.01
N LYS A 119 5.33 -5.04 12.60
CA LYS A 119 4.78 -4.12 13.58
C LYS A 119 5.27 -4.49 14.97
N PRO A 120 5.55 -3.55 15.86
CA PRO A 120 5.49 -2.09 15.64
C PRO A 120 6.68 -1.58 14.83
N PHE A 121 6.48 -0.47 14.12
CA PHE A 121 7.54 0.17 13.33
C PHE A 121 7.50 1.69 13.50
N ASP A 122 8.59 2.36 13.17
CA ASP A 122 8.64 3.82 13.16
C ASP A 122 8.00 4.38 11.89
N LEU A 123 7.31 5.51 12.02
CA LEU A 123 6.68 6.17 10.87
C LEU A 123 7.71 6.57 9.81
N GLY A 124 8.90 6.98 10.25
CA GLY A 124 9.99 7.31 9.33
C GLY A 124 10.44 6.13 8.47
N GLU A 125 10.40 4.91 9.01
CA GLU A 125 10.73 3.69 8.25
C GLU A 125 9.75 3.47 7.12
N VAL A 126 8.45 3.65 7.38
CA VAL A 126 7.41 3.46 6.36
C VAL A 126 7.58 4.46 5.22
N VAL A 127 7.82 5.73 5.54
CA VAL A 127 8.08 6.77 4.53
C VAL A 127 9.32 6.43 3.72
N GLN A 128 10.40 6.04 4.38
CA GLN A 128 11.65 5.69 3.71
C GLN A 128 11.46 4.51 2.74
N ILE A 129 10.75 3.46 3.18
CA ILE A 129 10.48 2.30 2.34
C ILE A 129 9.66 2.70 1.11
N MET A 130 8.63 3.53 1.29
CA MET A 130 7.82 4.00 0.16
C MET A 130 8.67 4.81 -0.83
N GLN A 131 9.53 5.70 -0.33
CA GLN A 131 10.43 6.47 -1.18
C GLN A 131 11.42 5.59 -1.94
N GLU A 132 11.91 4.52 -1.30
CA GLU A 132 12.77 3.54 -1.96
C GLU A 132 12.03 2.75 -3.04
N MET A 133 10.77 2.41 -2.80
CA MET A 133 9.96 1.62 -3.72
C MET A 133 9.50 2.40 -4.94
N ILE A 134 9.07 3.64 -4.76
CA ILE A 134 8.40 4.40 -5.83
C ILE A 134 8.97 5.82 -6.05
N GLY A 135 9.97 6.20 -5.28
CA GLY A 135 10.54 7.54 -5.35
C GLY A 135 9.75 8.55 -4.50
N GLU A 136 10.21 9.78 -4.49
CA GLU A 136 9.52 10.86 -3.79
C GLU A 136 8.26 11.28 -4.54
N ALA A 137 7.30 11.80 -3.77
CA ALA A 137 6.01 12.23 -4.32
C ALA A 137 6.14 13.38 -5.33
#